data_1c1c997f9b962c0bc9581b0696b44370
#
_entry.id   1c1c997f9b962c0bc9581b0696b44370
#
_cell.length_a   1.000
_cell.length_b   1.000
_cell.length_c   1.000
_cell.angle_alpha   90.00
_cell.angle_beta   90.00
_cell.angle_gamma   90.00
#
_symmetry.space_group_name_H-M   'P 1'
#
loop_
_entity.id
_entity.type
_entity.pdbx_description
1 polymer ?
#
loop_
_entity_poly.entity_id
_entity_poly.type
_entity_poly.pdbx_seq_one_letter_code
_entity_poly.pdbx_strand_id
1 'polypeptide(L)'
;MTSTDTRADVIVVGGGIAGVSIAYELSRTVRVTLLEMEPTLAYHTTGRSAATFLETYGGEQIRALTTGSRAFFADPPEVFDSTLMTPRPSLQFATTGRAEVIERMHAAVLRQVADAELLDGDQCHELFPLLRPEVVERGMYEPRAMALDVAALHQGYVRGARRNGAEIVRTAHVVSLQRLGDTWTATTADGGTHDAPVVVDAAGAWADVLAAAAGVRPVGLTPLRRTIFMVDSPLGEASREWPNCSDVDQSFYVKTAGSQFLCSPADETPCPPSDAKPDELEIARAIEAINATTTIGVRGIGASWAGLRTFAPDRNFVVGADAGVPGFFWLAGQGGYGIQTAPATARLGAALVLGQPVPADLVARGLDVTRLAPDRLLS
;
A
#
# COMPACT_ATOMS: atom_id res chain seq x y z
N MET A 1 16.95 -42.02 -11.39
CA MET A 1 16.62 -40.60 -11.54
C MET A 1 15.88 -40.23 -10.29
N THR A 2 16.54 -39.57 -9.36
CA THR A 2 15.92 -39.06 -8.14
C THR A 2 15.01 -37.92 -8.52
N SER A 3 13.69 -38.12 -8.37
CA SER A 3 12.71 -37.05 -8.42
C SER A 3 13.15 -36.00 -7.39
N THR A 4 13.69 -34.90 -7.83
CA THR A 4 13.83 -33.73 -6.94
C THR A 4 12.43 -33.31 -6.59
N ASP A 5 12.08 -33.46 -5.32
CA ASP A 5 10.81 -32.98 -4.76
C ASP A 5 10.71 -31.47 -5.01
N THR A 6 9.95 -31.07 -6.03
CA THR A 6 9.76 -29.68 -6.46
C THR A 6 8.68 -28.98 -5.67
N ARG A 7 8.14 -29.65 -4.63
CA ARG A 7 7.06 -29.14 -3.80
C ARG A 7 7.52 -27.94 -2.98
N ALA A 8 6.80 -26.85 -3.06
CA ALA A 8 7.01 -25.68 -2.22
C ALA A 8 6.55 -25.97 -0.77
N ASP A 9 7.10 -25.21 0.19
CA ASP A 9 6.60 -25.19 1.56
C ASP A 9 5.49 -24.15 1.72
N VAL A 10 5.54 -23.10 0.90
CA VAL A 10 4.54 -22.03 0.85
C VAL A 10 4.27 -21.61 -0.59
N ILE A 11 2.98 -21.55 -0.98
CA ILE A 11 2.52 -20.86 -2.17
C ILE A 11 2.09 -19.45 -1.76
N VAL A 12 2.56 -18.42 -2.48
CA VAL A 12 2.10 -17.04 -2.34
C VAL A 12 1.32 -16.68 -3.61
N VAL A 13 0.07 -16.25 -3.48
CA VAL A 13 -0.75 -15.84 -4.63
C VAL A 13 -0.83 -14.32 -4.70
N GLY A 14 -0.31 -13.76 -5.80
CA GLY A 14 -0.23 -12.33 -6.10
C GLY A 14 1.19 -11.78 -6.10
N GLY A 15 1.60 -11.13 -7.18
CA GLY A 15 2.93 -10.54 -7.40
C GLY A 15 2.98 -9.03 -7.16
N GLY A 16 2.03 -8.47 -6.39
CA GLY A 16 2.06 -7.12 -5.85
C GLY A 16 3.03 -6.99 -4.67
N ILE A 17 3.07 -5.78 -4.07
CA ILE A 17 4.01 -5.51 -2.97
C ILE A 17 3.83 -6.46 -1.78
N ALA A 18 2.60 -6.85 -1.45
CA ALA A 18 2.31 -7.79 -0.36
C ALA A 18 2.96 -9.16 -0.62
N GLY A 19 2.73 -9.71 -1.83
CA GLY A 19 3.23 -11.04 -2.17
C GLY A 19 4.74 -11.10 -2.33
N VAL A 20 5.35 -10.14 -3.04
CA VAL A 20 6.82 -10.18 -3.22
C VAL A 20 7.57 -9.91 -1.93
N SER A 21 7.04 -9.08 -1.02
CA SER A 21 7.70 -8.79 0.25
C SER A 21 7.62 -9.98 1.21
N ILE A 22 6.47 -10.66 1.31
CA ILE A 22 6.38 -11.86 2.15
C ILE A 22 7.15 -13.04 1.54
N ALA A 23 7.15 -13.19 0.20
CA ALA A 23 7.94 -14.20 -0.48
C ALA A 23 9.45 -14.02 -0.20
N TYR A 24 9.94 -12.78 -0.18
CA TYR A 24 11.31 -12.47 0.20
C TYR A 24 11.62 -12.91 1.63
N GLU A 25 10.78 -12.55 2.60
CA GLU A 25 11.03 -12.92 4.00
C GLU A 25 10.95 -14.44 4.22
N LEU A 26 9.93 -15.11 3.66
CA LEU A 26 9.76 -16.56 3.78
C LEU A 26 10.89 -17.34 3.09
N SER A 27 11.32 -16.89 1.89
CA SER A 27 12.35 -17.59 1.11
C SER A 27 13.73 -17.65 1.78
N ARG A 28 13.92 -16.88 2.85
CA ARG A 28 15.16 -16.97 3.68
C ARG A 28 15.22 -18.27 4.51
N THR A 29 14.07 -18.96 4.65
CA THR A 29 13.95 -20.10 5.58
C THR A 29 13.28 -21.31 4.93
N VAL A 30 12.32 -21.09 4.01
CA VAL A 30 11.51 -22.15 3.41
C VAL A 30 11.42 -21.99 1.89
N ARG A 31 11.03 -23.03 1.16
CA ARG A 31 10.82 -23.00 -0.29
C ARG A 31 9.52 -22.30 -0.61
N VAL A 32 9.59 -21.27 -1.46
CA VAL A 32 8.44 -20.43 -1.83
C VAL A 32 8.20 -20.49 -3.33
N THR A 33 6.95 -20.72 -3.73
CA THR A 33 6.47 -20.47 -5.10
C THR A 33 5.48 -19.32 -5.07
N LEU A 34 5.77 -18.23 -5.80
CA LEU A 34 4.87 -17.10 -5.97
C LEU A 34 4.19 -17.20 -7.33
N LEU A 35 2.85 -17.14 -7.32
CA LEU A 35 2.00 -17.20 -8.51
C LEU A 35 1.38 -15.83 -8.79
N GLU A 36 1.60 -15.28 -10.00
CA GLU A 36 1.05 -14.00 -10.44
C GLU A 36 0.23 -14.20 -11.72
N MET A 37 -1.00 -13.68 -11.74
CA MET A 37 -1.90 -13.84 -12.89
C MET A 37 -1.46 -13.06 -14.11
N GLU A 38 -0.82 -11.92 -13.94
CA GLU A 38 -0.40 -11.04 -15.02
C GLU A 38 0.96 -11.44 -15.61
N PRO A 39 1.24 -11.08 -16.85
CA PRO A 39 2.56 -11.30 -17.45
C PRO A 39 3.65 -10.43 -16.81
N THR A 40 3.26 -9.37 -16.08
CA THR A 40 4.17 -8.43 -15.43
C THR A 40 3.79 -8.30 -13.96
N LEU A 41 4.76 -8.45 -13.07
CA LEU A 41 4.55 -8.20 -11.65
C LEU A 41 4.18 -6.73 -11.39
N ALA A 42 3.49 -6.48 -10.28
CA ALA A 42 3.05 -5.12 -9.89
C ALA A 42 2.14 -4.42 -10.92
N TYR A 43 1.46 -5.14 -11.77
CA TYR A 43 0.66 -4.58 -12.87
C TYR A 43 -0.49 -3.69 -12.37
N HIS A 44 -1.15 -4.09 -11.28
CA HIS A 44 -2.29 -3.37 -10.70
C HIS A 44 -1.86 -2.32 -9.67
N THR A 45 -2.44 -2.33 -8.46
CA THR A 45 -2.33 -1.29 -7.42
C THR A 45 -0.90 -0.87 -7.12
N THR A 46 0.04 -1.81 -7.02
CA THR A 46 1.45 -1.54 -6.70
C THR A 46 2.10 -0.63 -7.73
N GLY A 47 2.02 -0.96 -9.02
CA GLY A 47 2.64 -0.18 -10.10
C GLY A 47 1.93 1.14 -10.42
N ARG A 48 0.75 1.36 -9.84
CA ARG A 48 -0.08 2.57 -10.03
C ARG A 48 -0.06 3.50 -8.83
N SER A 49 0.85 3.26 -7.89
CA SER A 49 0.90 3.95 -6.60
C SER A 49 1.64 5.28 -6.67
N ALA A 50 1.10 6.30 -6.01
CA ALA A 50 1.75 7.59 -5.72
C ALA A 50 2.39 7.58 -4.33
N ALA A 51 3.19 6.56 -4.01
CA ALA A 51 3.61 6.24 -2.67
C ALA A 51 4.40 7.35 -1.97
N THR A 52 3.99 7.65 -0.76
CA THR A 52 4.65 8.53 0.20
C THR A 52 4.79 7.77 1.51
N PHE A 53 5.87 7.97 2.23
CA PHE A 53 6.06 7.47 3.58
C PHE A 53 5.60 8.55 4.56
N LEU A 54 4.44 8.33 5.20
CA LEU A 54 3.81 9.25 6.14
C LEU A 54 3.57 8.51 7.45
N GLU A 55 4.25 8.88 8.52
CA GLU A 55 4.09 8.23 9.83
C GLU A 55 2.79 8.65 10.52
N THR A 56 2.20 9.78 10.13
CA THR A 56 0.89 10.24 10.61
C THR A 56 -0.29 9.53 9.96
N TYR A 57 -0.08 8.85 8.82
CA TYR A 57 -1.16 8.35 7.96
C TYR A 57 -1.70 7.00 8.42
N GLY A 58 -3.02 6.90 8.51
CA GLY A 58 -3.75 5.70 8.90
C GLY A 58 -4.03 5.57 10.40
N GLY A 59 -4.66 4.45 10.77
CA GLY A 59 -4.97 4.11 12.17
C GLY A 59 -3.74 3.67 12.96
N GLU A 60 -3.90 3.44 14.26
CA GLU A 60 -2.80 3.08 15.18
C GLU A 60 -1.99 1.87 14.72
N GLN A 61 -2.67 0.82 14.24
CA GLN A 61 -2.00 -0.40 13.78
C GLN A 61 -1.19 -0.16 12.51
N ILE A 62 -1.71 0.69 11.61
CA ILE A 62 -1.01 1.08 10.39
C ILE A 62 0.23 1.91 10.73
N ARG A 63 0.10 2.89 11.65
CA ARG A 63 1.24 3.70 12.10
C ARG A 63 2.32 2.88 12.79
N ALA A 64 1.96 1.85 13.58
CA ALA A 64 2.92 0.92 14.17
C ALA A 64 3.72 0.15 13.08
N LEU A 65 3.06 -0.31 12.02
CA LEU A 65 3.72 -0.96 10.88
C LEU A 65 4.55 0.03 10.05
N THR A 66 4.05 1.25 9.84
CA THR A 66 4.79 2.31 9.12
C THR A 66 6.09 2.66 9.84
N THR A 67 6.00 3.02 11.13
CA THR A 67 7.18 3.36 11.93
C THR A 67 8.14 2.17 12.09
N GLY A 68 7.60 0.94 12.15
CA GLY A 68 8.37 -0.30 12.14
C GLY A 68 9.10 -0.60 10.81
N SER A 69 8.70 0.08 9.73
CA SER A 69 9.31 -0.06 8.40
C SER A 69 10.42 0.96 8.13
N ARG A 70 10.49 2.07 8.89
CA ARG A 70 11.42 3.20 8.61
C ARG A 70 12.88 2.77 8.52
N ALA A 71 13.34 1.93 9.44
CA ALA A 71 14.73 1.50 9.47
C ALA A 71 15.13 0.74 8.19
N PHE A 72 14.25 -0.12 7.67
CA PHE A 72 14.46 -0.83 6.42
C PHE A 72 14.58 0.12 5.22
N PHE A 73 13.74 1.15 5.15
CA PHE A 73 13.81 2.13 4.06
C PHE A 73 15.05 3.01 4.14
N ALA A 74 15.51 3.34 5.37
CA ALA A 74 16.67 4.19 5.59
C ALA A 74 17.98 3.46 5.28
N ASP A 75 18.05 2.17 5.59
CA ASP A 75 19.23 1.32 5.39
C ASP A 75 18.77 -0.06 4.86
N PRO A 76 18.40 -0.12 3.57
CA PRO A 76 17.90 -1.35 2.96
C PRO A 76 19.03 -2.38 2.79
N PRO A 77 18.72 -3.69 2.84
CA PRO A 77 19.67 -4.73 2.50
C PRO A 77 20.32 -4.52 1.12
N GLU A 78 21.57 -4.90 0.94
CA GLU A 78 22.36 -4.70 -0.28
C GLU A 78 21.65 -5.13 -1.58
N VAL A 79 20.79 -6.14 -1.51
CA VAL A 79 20.03 -6.63 -2.67
C VAL A 79 19.05 -5.59 -3.25
N PHE A 80 18.74 -4.52 -2.51
CA PHE A 80 17.86 -3.43 -2.99
C PHE A 80 18.60 -2.41 -3.87
N ASP A 81 19.91 -2.37 -3.85
CA ASP A 81 20.84 -1.65 -4.74
C ASP A 81 20.50 -0.19 -5.11
N SER A 82 19.54 0.42 -4.44
CA SER A 82 19.00 1.75 -4.75
C SER A 82 18.51 2.45 -3.49
N THR A 83 18.52 3.77 -3.51
CA THR A 83 17.86 4.58 -2.48
C THR A 83 16.34 4.38 -2.57
N LEU A 84 15.72 3.88 -1.51
CA LEU A 84 14.29 3.56 -1.47
C LEU A 84 13.42 4.74 -1.06
N MET A 85 13.97 5.73 -0.36
CA MET A 85 13.23 6.91 0.06
C MET A 85 14.07 8.18 -0.07
N THR A 86 13.43 9.27 -0.47
CA THR A 86 14.03 10.61 -0.58
C THR A 86 13.19 11.63 0.18
N PRO A 87 13.78 12.68 0.79
CA PRO A 87 13.02 13.70 1.49
C PRO A 87 11.91 14.27 0.63
N ARG A 88 10.71 14.25 1.15
CA ARG A 88 9.51 14.83 0.54
C ARG A 88 8.51 15.14 1.65
N PRO A 89 8.59 16.31 2.27
CA PRO A 89 7.65 16.73 3.30
C PRO A 89 6.20 16.63 2.83
N SER A 90 5.28 16.66 3.78
CA SER A 90 3.85 16.65 3.49
C SER A 90 3.17 17.81 4.22
N LEU A 91 2.32 18.52 3.52
CA LEU A 91 1.47 19.58 4.04
C LEU A 91 0.02 19.17 3.82
N GLN A 92 -0.72 19.01 4.90
CA GLN A 92 -2.16 18.90 4.83
C GLN A 92 -2.77 20.21 5.33
N PHE A 93 -3.67 20.81 4.55
CA PHE A 93 -4.24 22.10 4.91
C PHE A 93 -5.76 22.02 5.12
N ALA A 94 -6.27 22.96 5.89
CA ALA A 94 -7.69 23.19 6.12
C ALA A 94 -8.08 24.55 5.53
N THR A 95 -9.19 24.59 4.83
CA THR A 95 -9.79 25.83 4.36
C THR A 95 -10.55 26.52 5.49
N THR A 96 -10.95 27.78 5.27
CA THR A 96 -11.71 28.59 6.23
C THR A 96 -12.91 27.83 6.80
N GLY A 97 -13.00 27.79 8.13
CA GLY A 97 -14.03 27.05 8.90
C GLY A 97 -13.73 25.56 9.10
N ARG A 98 -12.55 25.05 8.69
CA ARG A 98 -12.13 23.66 8.88
C ARG A 98 -10.92 23.48 9.80
N ALA A 99 -10.43 24.54 10.43
CA ALA A 99 -9.25 24.52 11.32
C ALA A 99 -9.34 23.47 12.41
N GLU A 100 -10.48 23.33 13.08
CA GLU A 100 -10.67 22.35 14.15
C GLU A 100 -10.42 20.91 13.71
N VAL A 101 -10.66 20.57 12.44
CA VAL A 101 -10.45 19.20 11.93
C VAL A 101 -8.96 18.89 11.95
N ILE A 102 -8.13 19.81 11.42
CA ILE A 102 -6.69 19.62 11.36
C ILE A 102 -6.04 19.67 12.72
N GLU A 103 -6.54 20.52 13.64
CA GLU A 103 -6.07 20.60 15.03
C GLU A 103 -6.31 19.28 15.79
N ARG A 104 -7.50 18.68 15.63
CA ARG A 104 -7.79 17.35 16.18
C ARG A 104 -6.90 16.26 15.59
N MET A 105 -6.67 16.30 14.27
CA MET A 105 -5.78 15.35 13.60
C MET A 105 -4.35 15.48 14.13
N HIS A 106 -3.83 16.70 14.22
CA HIS A 106 -2.50 16.98 14.76
C HIS A 106 -2.37 16.46 16.20
N ALA A 107 -3.32 16.78 17.09
CA ALA A 107 -3.31 16.29 18.47
C ALA A 107 -3.35 14.74 18.56
N ALA A 108 -4.04 14.08 17.63
CA ALA A 108 -4.12 12.62 17.60
C ALA A 108 -2.80 11.95 17.16
N VAL A 109 -2.00 12.61 16.31
CA VAL A 109 -0.76 12.02 15.78
C VAL A 109 0.47 12.36 16.60
N LEU A 110 0.48 13.44 17.37
CA LEU A 110 1.63 13.90 18.17
C LEU A 110 2.21 12.84 19.11
N ARG A 111 1.39 11.90 19.58
CA ARG A 111 1.85 10.81 20.46
C ARG A 111 2.80 9.84 19.76
N GLN A 112 2.74 9.73 18.42
CA GLN A 112 3.53 8.82 17.62
C GLN A 112 4.52 9.55 16.71
N VAL A 113 4.19 10.79 16.30
CA VAL A 113 4.97 11.62 15.38
C VAL A 113 5.14 13.00 16.04
N ALA A 114 6.14 13.09 16.91
CA ALA A 114 6.35 14.27 17.76
C ALA A 114 6.81 15.53 17.00
N ASP A 115 7.25 15.39 15.78
CA ASP A 115 7.75 16.44 14.88
C ASP A 115 6.73 16.91 13.84
N ALA A 116 5.46 16.49 13.94
CA ALA A 116 4.39 17.08 13.17
C ALA A 116 4.10 18.50 13.69
N GLU A 117 4.03 19.47 12.79
CA GLU A 117 3.87 20.88 13.11
C GLU A 117 2.49 21.39 12.73
N LEU A 118 1.90 22.23 13.58
CA LEU A 118 0.66 22.94 13.26
C LEU A 118 1.02 24.34 12.77
N LEU A 119 0.56 24.69 11.57
CA LEU A 119 0.89 25.94 10.87
C LEU A 119 -0.35 26.82 10.69
N ASP A 120 -0.14 28.13 10.60
CA ASP A 120 -1.15 29.07 10.09
C ASP A 120 -1.17 29.15 8.57
N GLY A 121 -2.11 29.91 8.00
CA GLY A 121 -2.28 30.03 6.55
C GLY A 121 -1.07 30.63 5.83
N ASP A 122 -0.42 31.64 6.43
CA ASP A 122 0.76 32.28 5.85
C ASP A 122 1.95 31.31 5.78
N GLN A 123 2.20 30.57 6.84
CA GLN A 123 3.21 29.52 6.89
C GLN A 123 2.93 28.41 5.88
N CYS A 124 1.67 28.03 5.68
CA CYS A 124 1.29 27.07 4.63
C CYS A 124 1.62 27.61 3.24
N HIS A 125 1.35 28.89 2.99
CA HIS A 125 1.66 29.53 1.71
C HIS A 125 3.18 29.64 1.47
N GLU A 126 3.98 29.91 2.52
CA GLU A 126 5.44 29.91 2.40
C GLU A 126 5.99 28.54 1.95
N LEU A 127 5.43 27.44 2.45
CA LEU A 127 5.84 26.08 2.09
C LEU A 127 5.32 25.64 0.73
N PHE A 128 4.13 26.07 0.34
CA PHE A 128 3.52 25.76 -0.95
C PHE A 128 2.93 27.04 -1.58
N PRO A 129 3.76 27.83 -2.30
CA PRO A 129 3.40 29.18 -2.78
C PRO A 129 2.25 29.23 -3.78
N LEU A 130 1.76 28.10 -4.26
CA LEU A 130 0.55 28.06 -5.10
C LEU A 130 -0.75 27.94 -4.29
N LEU A 131 -0.71 27.74 -2.96
CA LEU A 131 -1.91 27.86 -2.14
C LEU A 131 -2.42 29.30 -2.14
N ARG A 132 -3.74 29.46 -2.16
CA ARG A 132 -4.37 30.78 -2.03
C ARG A 132 -4.43 31.17 -0.55
N PRO A 133 -3.69 32.18 -0.10
CA PRO A 133 -3.64 32.53 1.33
C PRO A 133 -5.02 32.92 1.90
N GLU A 134 -5.90 33.49 1.08
CA GLU A 134 -7.25 33.90 1.47
C GLU A 134 -8.21 32.74 1.79
N VAL A 135 -7.88 31.50 1.40
CA VAL A 135 -8.74 30.32 1.64
C VAL A 135 -8.15 29.31 2.62
N VAL A 136 -6.85 29.37 2.87
CA VAL A 136 -6.15 28.44 3.78
C VAL A 136 -6.08 29.04 5.17
N GLU A 137 -6.64 28.33 6.17
CA GLU A 137 -6.70 28.78 7.54
C GLU A 137 -5.63 28.14 8.44
N ARG A 138 -5.42 26.82 8.26
CA ARG A 138 -4.51 26.02 9.08
C ARG A 138 -3.82 24.96 8.26
N GLY A 139 -2.66 24.47 8.72
CA GLY A 139 -1.97 23.33 8.14
C GLY A 139 -1.37 22.40 9.18
N MET A 140 -1.20 21.15 8.82
CA MET A 140 -0.35 20.18 9.50
C MET A 140 0.80 19.81 8.56
N TYR A 141 2.01 20.06 9.02
CA TYR A 141 3.24 19.80 8.28
C TYR A 141 3.99 18.63 8.90
N GLU A 142 4.37 17.67 8.06
CA GLU A 142 5.20 16.53 8.43
C GLU A 142 6.55 16.64 7.71
N PRO A 143 7.59 17.22 8.38
CA PRO A 143 8.89 17.50 7.76
C PRO A 143 9.66 16.23 7.40
N ARG A 144 9.42 15.11 8.10
CA ARG A 144 10.10 13.83 7.90
C ARG A 144 9.39 12.89 6.94
N ALA A 145 8.34 13.34 6.28
CA ALA A 145 7.72 12.56 5.23
C ALA A 145 8.69 12.37 4.05
N MET A 146 8.56 11.24 3.36
CA MET A 146 9.49 10.83 2.30
C MET A 146 8.73 10.37 1.06
N ALA A 147 9.27 10.61 -0.11
CA ALA A 147 8.84 9.93 -1.32
C ALA A 147 9.45 8.53 -1.36
N LEU A 148 8.68 7.54 -1.77
CA LEU A 148 9.13 6.15 -1.91
C LEU A 148 9.32 5.79 -3.38
N ASP A 149 10.46 5.14 -3.70
CA ASP A 149 10.67 4.48 -4.98
C ASP A 149 10.02 3.09 -4.95
N VAL A 150 8.78 3.03 -5.44
CA VAL A 150 7.99 1.80 -5.48
C VAL A 150 8.62 0.74 -6.38
N ALA A 151 9.19 1.16 -7.51
CA ALA A 151 9.79 0.24 -8.46
C ALA A 151 11.07 -0.38 -7.89
N ALA A 152 11.96 0.42 -7.31
CA ALA A 152 13.18 -0.06 -6.67
C ALA A 152 12.87 -0.99 -5.49
N LEU A 153 11.89 -0.63 -4.64
CA LEU A 153 11.45 -1.46 -3.52
C LEU A 153 10.92 -2.82 -4.00
N HIS A 154 9.98 -2.82 -4.94
CA HIS A 154 9.37 -4.02 -5.46
C HIS A 154 10.38 -4.93 -6.15
N GLN A 155 11.22 -4.37 -7.02
CA GLN A 155 12.29 -5.13 -7.70
C GLN A 155 13.33 -5.67 -6.73
N GLY A 156 13.67 -4.93 -5.68
CA GLY A 156 14.55 -5.39 -4.61
C GLY A 156 14.00 -6.65 -3.94
N TYR A 157 12.72 -6.66 -3.59
CA TYR A 157 12.06 -7.86 -3.05
C TYR A 157 12.08 -9.03 -4.04
N VAL A 158 11.78 -8.80 -5.32
CA VAL A 158 11.82 -9.84 -6.36
C VAL A 158 13.22 -10.41 -6.52
N ARG A 159 14.27 -9.56 -6.59
CA ARG A 159 15.66 -10.01 -6.67
C ARG A 159 16.06 -10.81 -5.44
N GLY A 160 15.70 -10.30 -4.25
CA GLY A 160 16.01 -10.96 -2.99
C GLY A 160 15.34 -12.32 -2.85
N ALA A 161 14.06 -12.43 -3.16
CA ALA A 161 13.33 -13.69 -3.15
C ALA A 161 13.95 -14.73 -4.10
N ARG A 162 14.26 -14.32 -5.34
CA ARG A 162 14.94 -15.20 -6.32
C ARG A 162 16.33 -15.62 -5.87
N ARG A 163 17.11 -14.70 -5.27
CA ARG A 163 18.45 -15.01 -4.75
C ARG A 163 18.39 -16.04 -3.61
N ASN A 164 17.29 -16.05 -2.85
CA ASN A 164 17.02 -17.03 -1.81
C ASN A 164 16.42 -18.34 -2.36
N GLY A 165 16.19 -18.46 -3.68
CA GLY A 165 15.66 -19.67 -4.31
C GLY A 165 14.14 -19.70 -4.49
N ALA A 166 13.41 -18.61 -4.24
CA ALA A 166 11.97 -18.56 -4.53
C ALA A 166 11.71 -18.66 -6.03
N GLU A 167 10.75 -19.50 -6.40
CA GLU A 167 10.19 -19.56 -7.73
C GLU A 167 9.14 -18.46 -7.91
N ILE A 168 9.19 -17.72 -9.01
CA ILE A 168 8.21 -16.68 -9.35
C ILE A 168 7.63 -16.98 -10.73
N VAL A 169 6.38 -17.44 -10.74
CA VAL A 169 5.65 -17.84 -11.95
C VAL A 169 4.66 -16.73 -12.31
N ARG A 170 4.80 -16.20 -13.51
CA ARG A 170 3.91 -15.18 -14.07
C ARG A 170 2.93 -15.83 -15.04
N THR A 171 1.84 -15.13 -15.38
CA THR A 171 0.76 -15.66 -16.22
C THR A 171 0.14 -16.93 -15.60
N ALA A 172 0.22 -17.02 -14.28
CA ALA A 172 -0.25 -18.13 -13.46
C ALA A 172 -1.52 -17.70 -12.69
N HIS A 173 -2.61 -17.49 -13.44
CA HIS A 173 -3.90 -17.12 -12.83
C HIS A 173 -4.48 -18.32 -12.07
N VAL A 174 -4.43 -18.29 -10.75
CA VAL A 174 -5.01 -19.32 -9.89
C VAL A 174 -6.53 -19.25 -9.98
N VAL A 175 -7.13 -20.33 -10.45
CA VAL A 175 -8.61 -20.47 -10.65
C VAL A 175 -9.23 -21.41 -9.64
N SER A 176 -8.43 -22.22 -8.97
CA SER A 176 -8.90 -23.15 -7.92
C SER A 176 -7.81 -23.36 -6.89
N LEU A 177 -8.23 -23.45 -5.64
CA LEU A 177 -7.41 -23.89 -4.49
C LEU A 177 -8.14 -25.03 -3.79
N GLN A 178 -7.54 -26.21 -3.78
CA GLN A 178 -8.13 -27.38 -3.13
C GLN A 178 -7.18 -27.93 -2.07
N ARG A 179 -7.72 -28.26 -0.91
CA ARG A 179 -6.96 -28.87 0.17
C ARG A 179 -7.26 -30.38 0.26
N LEU A 180 -6.23 -31.19 0.13
CA LEU A 180 -6.32 -32.64 0.27
C LEU A 180 -5.36 -33.09 1.39
N GLY A 181 -5.91 -33.56 2.51
CA GLY A 181 -5.12 -33.79 3.72
C GLY A 181 -4.46 -32.49 4.21
N ASP A 182 -3.13 -32.47 4.30
CA ASP A 182 -2.35 -31.31 4.73
C ASP A 182 -1.71 -30.54 3.57
N THR A 183 -2.18 -30.78 2.34
CA THR A 183 -1.63 -30.16 1.14
C THR A 183 -2.69 -29.35 0.42
N TRP A 184 -2.33 -28.11 0.06
CA TRP A 184 -3.05 -27.29 -0.87
C TRP A 184 -2.53 -27.54 -2.28
N THR A 185 -3.41 -27.68 -3.24
CA THR A 185 -3.11 -27.66 -4.67
C THR A 185 -3.72 -26.42 -5.30
N ALA A 186 -2.88 -25.54 -5.80
CA ALA A 186 -3.28 -24.39 -6.61
C ALA A 186 -3.30 -24.81 -8.08
N THR A 187 -4.46 -24.66 -8.74
CA THR A 187 -4.61 -24.92 -10.19
C THR A 187 -4.69 -23.59 -10.91
N THR A 188 -3.87 -23.44 -11.94
CA THR A 188 -3.83 -22.24 -12.79
C THR A 188 -4.72 -22.41 -14.03
N ALA A 189 -5.11 -21.30 -14.66
CA ALA A 189 -6.03 -21.28 -15.80
C ALA A 189 -5.51 -22.03 -17.03
N ASP A 190 -4.20 -22.21 -17.16
CA ASP A 190 -3.54 -23.01 -18.19
C ASP A 190 -3.45 -24.51 -17.85
N GLY A 191 -3.97 -24.90 -16.69
CA GLY A 191 -3.97 -26.28 -16.19
C GLY A 191 -2.74 -26.69 -15.40
N GLY A 192 -1.79 -25.77 -15.14
CA GLY A 192 -0.66 -26.00 -14.24
C GLY A 192 -1.12 -26.24 -12.81
N THR A 193 -0.35 -27.00 -12.04
CA THR A 193 -0.64 -27.26 -10.61
C THR A 193 0.60 -27.01 -9.76
N HIS A 194 0.37 -26.45 -8.56
CA HIS A 194 1.41 -26.19 -7.57
C HIS A 194 0.91 -26.65 -6.19
N ASP A 195 1.78 -27.33 -5.46
CA ASP A 195 1.44 -27.94 -4.19
C ASP A 195 2.26 -27.35 -3.04
N ALA A 196 1.59 -27.05 -1.91
CA ALA A 196 2.25 -26.66 -0.66
C ALA A 196 1.34 -26.91 0.55
N PRO A 197 1.88 -27.08 1.76
CA PRO A 197 1.07 -27.14 2.99
C PRO A 197 0.44 -25.80 3.37
N VAL A 198 0.99 -24.66 2.90
CA VAL A 198 0.51 -23.33 3.21
C VAL A 198 0.29 -22.50 1.93
N VAL A 199 -0.84 -21.80 1.88
CA VAL A 199 -1.15 -20.79 0.86
C VAL A 199 -1.27 -19.43 1.53
N VAL A 200 -0.54 -18.43 1.03
CA VAL A 200 -0.68 -17.03 1.42
C VAL A 200 -1.49 -16.30 0.36
N ASP A 201 -2.64 -15.81 0.74
CA ASP A 201 -3.47 -14.94 -0.09
C ASP A 201 -2.96 -13.50 -0.02
N ALA A 202 -2.18 -13.10 -1.02
CA ALA A 202 -1.69 -11.75 -1.25
C ALA A 202 -2.27 -11.14 -2.54
N ALA A 203 -3.47 -11.61 -2.95
CA ALA A 203 -4.10 -11.27 -4.22
C ALA A 203 -4.76 -9.87 -4.26
N GLY A 204 -4.52 -9.02 -3.25
CA GLY A 204 -4.95 -7.62 -3.23
C GLY A 204 -6.46 -7.46 -3.39
N ALA A 205 -6.91 -6.86 -4.50
CA ALA A 205 -8.34 -6.68 -4.76
C ALA A 205 -9.09 -8.01 -5.00
N TRP A 206 -8.39 -9.06 -5.40
CA TRP A 206 -8.97 -10.38 -5.65
C TRP A 206 -8.92 -11.32 -4.44
N ALA A 207 -8.48 -10.86 -3.27
CA ALA A 207 -8.28 -11.75 -2.13
C ALA A 207 -9.57 -12.46 -1.69
N ASP A 208 -10.70 -11.76 -1.55
CA ASP A 208 -11.98 -12.43 -1.24
C ASP A 208 -12.47 -13.37 -2.36
N VAL A 209 -12.10 -13.09 -3.61
CA VAL A 209 -12.40 -13.98 -4.75
C VAL A 209 -11.57 -15.26 -4.66
N LEU A 210 -10.28 -15.14 -4.34
CA LEU A 210 -9.39 -16.28 -4.13
C LEU A 210 -9.83 -17.13 -2.93
N ALA A 211 -10.18 -16.49 -1.83
CA ALA A 211 -10.71 -17.16 -0.64
C ALA A 211 -11.97 -17.98 -0.97
N ALA A 212 -12.92 -17.38 -1.69
CA ALA A 212 -14.12 -18.08 -2.14
C ALA A 212 -13.81 -19.30 -3.03
N ALA A 213 -12.83 -19.17 -3.95
CA ALA A 213 -12.36 -20.27 -4.80
C ALA A 213 -11.67 -21.38 -4.00
N ALA A 214 -11.16 -21.06 -2.81
CA ALA A 214 -10.56 -22.00 -1.85
C ALA A 214 -11.58 -22.62 -0.87
N GLY A 215 -12.86 -22.25 -0.94
CA GLY A 215 -13.86 -22.63 0.05
C GLY A 215 -13.67 -21.93 1.43
N VAL A 216 -12.88 -20.87 1.47
CA VAL A 216 -12.66 -20.03 2.65
C VAL A 216 -13.70 -18.91 2.66
N ARG A 217 -14.24 -18.61 3.83
CA ARG A 217 -15.23 -17.52 3.98
C ARG A 217 -14.56 -16.19 3.70
N PRO A 218 -15.05 -15.38 2.72
CA PRO A 218 -14.58 -14.01 2.50
C PRO A 218 -14.70 -13.13 3.76
N VAL A 219 -13.75 -12.25 3.96
CA VAL A 219 -13.69 -11.34 5.13
C VAL A 219 -14.34 -9.98 4.86
N GLY A 220 -14.94 -9.77 3.69
CA GLY A 220 -15.68 -8.56 3.34
C GLY A 220 -14.78 -7.43 2.83
N LEU A 221 -13.72 -7.77 2.11
CA LEU A 221 -12.85 -6.78 1.49
C LEU A 221 -13.56 -5.96 0.43
N THR A 222 -13.38 -4.66 0.48
CA THR A 222 -13.95 -3.74 -0.50
C THR A 222 -12.83 -3.02 -1.26
N PRO A 223 -12.62 -3.35 -2.55
CA PRO A 223 -11.74 -2.58 -3.40
C PRO A 223 -12.37 -1.22 -3.72
N LEU A 224 -11.61 -0.15 -3.49
CA LEU A 224 -12.00 1.23 -3.75
C LEU A 224 -11.10 1.80 -4.84
N ARG A 225 -11.71 2.40 -5.88
CA ARG A 225 -10.98 3.04 -6.96
C ARG A 225 -10.22 4.26 -6.42
N ARG A 226 -8.99 4.44 -6.88
CA ARG A 226 -8.16 5.62 -6.67
C ARG A 226 -7.63 6.10 -8.00
N THR A 227 -8.16 7.22 -8.47
CA THR A 227 -7.80 7.87 -9.72
C THR A 227 -6.58 8.77 -9.53
N ILE A 228 -5.70 8.79 -10.52
CA ILE A 228 -4.53 9.66 -10.58
C ILE A 228 -4.50 10.31 -11.96
N PHE A 229 -4.07 11.57 -12.03
CA PHE A 229 -3.85 12.28 -13.28
C PHE A 229 -2.66 13.24 -13.18
N MET A 230 -2.02 13.53 -14.31
CA MET A 230 -0.88 14.43 -14.40
C MET A 230 -1.31 15.79 -14.92
N VAL A 231 -0.75 16.85 -14.35
CA VAL A 231 -0.89 18.24 -14.85
C VAL A 231 0.47 18.90 -14.91
N ASP A 232 0.66 19.81 -15.86
CA ASP A 232 1.92 20.56 -15.95
C ASP A 232 2.01 21.55 -14.78
N SER A 233 3.21 21.66 -14.20
CA SER A 233 3.49 22.67 -13.19
C SER A 233 3.65 24.03 -13.86
N PRO A 234 2.96 25.10 -13.40
CA PRO A 234 3.13 26.45 -13.95
C PRO A 234 4.55 27.01 -13.74
N LEU A 235 5.32 26.41 -12.84
CA LEU A 235 6.69 26.81 -12.50
C LEU A 235 7.75 25.80 -12.98
N GLY A 236 7.35 24.80 -13.75
CA GLY A 236 8.23 23.73 -14.20
C GLY A 236 8.92 23.01 -13.04
N GLU A 237 10.23 22.82 -13.12
CA GLU A 237 10.99 22.11 -12.07
C GLU A 237 11.19 22.90 -10.77
N ALA A 238 10.87 24.21 -10.74
CA ALA A 238 11.00 25.02 -9.53
C ALA A 238 10.16 24.52 -8.35
N SER A 239 9.08 23.77 -8.64
CA SER A 239 8.23 23.15 -7.61
C SER A 239 8.75 21.82 -7.05
N ARG A 240 9.88 21.33 -7.56
CA ARG A 240 10.38 19.97 -7.27
C ARG A 240 10.63 19.69 -5.78
N GLU A 241 11.05 20.70 -5.04
CA GLU A 241 11.38 20.59 -3.60
C GLU A 241 10.16 20.77 -2.67
N TRP A 242 9.00 21.15 -3.22
CA TRP A 242 7.84 21.47 -2.41
C TRP A 242 7.22 20.22 -1.76
N PRO A 243 6.53 20.37 -0.61
CA PRO A 243 5.84 19.27 0.03
C PRO A 243 4.73 18.69 -0.84
N ASN A 244 4.37 17.44 -0.61
CA ASN A 244 3.07 16.94 -1.05
C ASN A 244 1.99 17.76 -0.36
N CYS A 245 0.96 18.17 -1.09
CA CYS A 245 -0.09 19.02 -0.58
C CYS A 245 -1.46 18.34 -0.72
N SER A 246 -2.25 18.34 0.34
CA SER A 246 -3.62 17.81 0.32
C SER A 246 -4.53 18.64 1.21
N ASP A 247 -5.82 18.70 0.88
CA ASP A 247 -6.81 19.28 1.77
C ASP A 247 -7.26 18.29 2.86
N VAL A 248 -7.75 18.83 3.97
CA VAL A 248 -8.20 18.02 5.12
C VAL A 248 -9.46 17.20 4.80
N ASP A 249 -10.28 17.64 3.87
CA ASP A 249 -11.49 16.97 3.42
C ASP A 249 -11.21 15.87 2.38
N GLN A 250 -9.94 15.72 1.99
CA GLN A 250 -9.48 14.75 0.99
C GLN A 250 -10.21 14.86 -0.35
N SER A 251 -10.52 16.09 -0.78
CA SER A 251 -11.10 16.35 -2.09
C SER A 251 -10.05 16.25 -3.21
N PHE A 252 -8.76 16.41 -2.85
CA PHE A 252 -7.63 16.15 -3.73
C PHE A 252 -6.31 16.03 -2.95
N TYR A 253 -5.30 15.53 -3.64
CA TYR A 253 -3.90 15.77 -3.28
C TYR A 253 -3.07 16.08 -4.53
N VAL A 254 -1.99 16.83 -4.30
CA VAL A 254 -1.00 17.21 -5.32
C VAL A 254 0.38 16.78 -4.84
N LYS A 255 1.12 16.11 -5.70
CA LYS A 255 2.49 15.68 -5.47
C LYS A 255 3.37 16.15 -6.60
N THR A 256 4.52 16.76 -6.30
CA THR A 256 5.47 17.16 -7.33
C THR A 256 6.12 15.96 -8.02
N ALA A 257 6.22 15.99 -9.34
CA ALA A 257 6.75 14.92 -10.18
C ALA A 257 7.54 15.51 -11.37
N GLY A 258 8.79 15.90 -11.14
CA GLY A 258 9.60 16.61 -12.14
C GLY A 258 9.00 17.97 -12.46
N SER A 259 8.72 18.23 -13.75
CA SER A 259 8.05 19.45 -14.24
C SER A 259 6.52 19.37 -14.18
N GLN A 260 5.97 18.33 -13.59
CA GLN A 260 4.53 18.10 -13.49
C GLN A 260 4.09 17.91 -12.04
N PHE A 261 2.80 18.00 -11.82
CA PHE A 261 2.14 17.51 -10.62
C PHE A 261 1.40 16.21 -10.91
N LEU A 262 1.58 15.23 -10.02
CA LEU A 262 0.71 14.08 -9.90
C LEU A 262 -0.43 14.48 -8.96
N CYS A 263 -1.65 14.45 -9.49
CA CYS A 263 -2.86 14.82 -8.78
C CYS A 263 -3.80 13.62 -8.63
N SER A 264 -4.66 13.67 -7.61
CA SER A 264 -5.70 12.67 -7.42
C SER A 264 -6.94 13.32 -6.80
N PRO A 265 -8.15 12.93 -7.21
CA PRO A 265 -9.40 13.30 -6.55
C PRO A 265 -9.56 12.65 -5.16
N ALA A 266 -8.60 11.84 -4.73
CA ALA A 266 -8.68 11.03 -3.52
C ALA A 266 -9.95 10.15 -3.44
N ASP A 267 -10.53 9.79 -4.60
CA ASP A 267 -11.75 8.99 -4.73
C ASP A 267 -11.67 7.62 -4.03
N GLU A 268 -12.77 7.19 -3.44
CA GLU A 268 -12.94 5.89 -2.79
C GLU A 268 -14.24 5.22 -3.26
N THR A 269 -14.51 5.25 -4.56
CA THR A 269 -15.68 4.60 -5.13
C THR A 269 -15.50 3.08 -5.14
N PRO A 270 -16.42 2.30 -4.54
CA PRO A 270 -16.39 0.84 -4.62
C PRO A 270 -16.35 0.37 -6.08
N CYS A 271 -15.46 -0.56 -6.36
CA CYS A 271 -15.23 -1.09 -7.69
C CYS A 271 -14.89 -2.57 -7.58
N PRO A 272 -15.49 -3.47 -8.37
CA PRO A 272 -15.11 -4.87 -8.35
C PRO A 272 -13.64 -5.06 -8.77
N PRO A 273 -12.99 -6.15 -8.35
CA PRO A 273 -11.65 -6.48 -8.81
C PRO A 273 -11.56 -6.43 -10.33
N SER A 274 -10.70 -5.56 -10.86
CA SER A 274 -10.60 -5.28 -12.28
C SER A 274 -9.34 -4.49 -12.63
N ASP A 275 -9.05 -4.36 -13.91
CA ASP A 275 -8.12 -3.34 -14.44
C ASP A 275 -8.80 -1.96 -14.39
N ALA A 276 -8.75 -1.34 -13.20
CA ALA A 276 -9.48 -0.11 -12.91
C ALA A 276 -9.11 1.03 -13.86
N LYS A 277 -10.12 1.77 -14.29
CA LYS A 277 -9.96 2.95 -15.16
C LYS A 277 -10.25 4.24 -14.37
N PRO A 278 -9.60 5.36 -14.74
CA PRO A 278 -9.88 6.67 -14.16
C PRO A 278 -11.35 7.05 -14.28
N ASP A 279 -11.81 7.87 -13.33
CA ASP A 279 -13.14 8.46 -13.39
C ASP A 279 -13.04 9.93 -13.80
N GLU A 280 -13.59 10.25 -14.95
CA GLU A 280 -13.54 11.61 -15.51
C GLU A 280 -14.30 12.63 -14.66
N LEU A 281 -15.41 12.21 -14.03
CA LEU A 281 -16.19 13.09 -13.16
C LEU A 281 -15.40 13.42 -11.88
N GLU A 282 -14.76 12.43 -11.28
CA GLU A 282 -13.92 12.66 -10.08
C GLU A 282 -12.70 13.53 -10.44
N ILE A 283 -12.09 13.33 -11.62
CA ILE A 283 -11.02 14.22 -12.11
C ILE A 283 -11.52 15.66 -12.24
N ALA A 284 -12.70 15.87 -12.83
CA ALA A 284 -13.28 17.21 -12.98
C ALA A 284 -13.52 17.89 -11.63
N ARG A 285 -14.06 17.17 -10.65
CA ARG A 285 -14.26 17.65 -9.27
C ARG A 285 -12.95 18.05 -8.60
N ALA A 286 -11.90 17.20 -8.76
CA ALA A 286 -10.59 17.51 -8.21
C ALA A 286 -9.97 18.76 -8.87
N ILE A 287 -10.12 18.93 -10.18
CA ILE A 287 -9.65 20.13 -10.89
C ILE A 287 -10.35 21.38 -10.35
N GLU A 288 -11.65 21.31 -10.11
CA GLU A 288 -12.42 22.42 -9.52
C GLU A 288 -11.88 22.75 -8.12
N ALA A 289 -11.69 21.76 -7.25
CA ALA A 289 -11.15 21.93 -5.89
C ALA A 289 -9.72 22.48 -5.90
N ILE A 290 -8.84 21.95 -6.77
CA ILE A 290 -7.47 22.45 -6.95
C ILE A 290 -7.50 23.92 -7.38
N ASN A 291 -8.30 24.29 -8.38
CA ASN A 291 -8.36 25.66 -8.87
C ASN A 291 -9.02 26.63 -7.88
N ALA A 292 -9.91 26.14 -7.02
CA ALA A 292 -10.51 26.95 -5.95
C ALA A 292 -9.52 27.26 -4.83
N THR A 293 -8.61 26.34 -4.51
CA THR A 293 -7.70 26.46 -3.36
C THR A 293 -6.27 26.84 -3.74
N THR A 294 -5.92 26.73 -5.02
CA THR A 294 -4.56 27.01 -5.52
C THR A 294 -4.59 27.92 -6.75
N THR A 295 -3.41 28.45 -7.07
CA THR A 295 -3.16 29.23 -8.30
C THR A 295 -2.54 28.37 -9.41
N ILE A 296 -2.59 27.03 -9.30
CA ILE A 296 -2.08 26.09 -10.33
C ILE A 296 -2.74 26.35 -11.69
N GLY A 297 -4.05 26.63 -11.70
CA GLY A 297 -4.78 27.00 -12.91
C GLY A 297 -4.90 25.85 -13.90
N VAL A 298 -5.28 24.67 -13.42
CA VAL A 298 -5.43 23.44 -14.24
C VAL A 298 -6.48 23.68 -15.33
N ARG A 299 -6.08 23.52 -16.60
CA ARG A 299 -6.95 23.66 -17.79
C ARG A 299 -7.07 22.38 -18.61
N GLY A 300 -6.20 21.43 -18.37
CA GLY A 300 -6.16 20.13 -19.03
C GLY A 300 -5.29 19.16 -18.26
N ILE A 301 -5.41 17.89 -18.57
CA ILE A 301 -4.64 16.83 -17.96
C ILE A 301 -3.78 16.12 -18.99
N GLY A 302 -2.67 15.56 -18.52
CA GLY A 302 -1.84 14.62 -19.26
C GLY A 302 -2.31 13.18 -19.09
N ALA A 303 -1.40 12.27 -18.78
CA ALA A 303 -1.73 10.88 -18.50
C ALA A 303 -2.64 10.75 -17.28
N SER A 304 -3.54 9.78 -17.32
CA SER A 304 -4.37 9.39 -16.15
C SER A 304 -4.46 7.87 -16.05
N TRP A 305 -4.57 7.37 -14.81
CA TRP A 305 -4.74 5.95 -14.50
C TRP A 305 -5.47 5.78 -13.17
N ALA A 306 -5.86 4.55 -12.87
CA ALA A 306 -6.45 4.24 -11.57
C ALA A 306 -5.92 2.91 -11.03
N GLY A 307 -5.93 2.79 -9.70
CA GLY A 307 -5.67 1.56 -8.96
C GLY A 307 -6.81 1.24 -8.01
N LEU A 308 -6.76 0.08 -7.37
CA LEU A 308 -7.72 -0.35 -6.38
C LEU A 308 -7.06 -0.38 -5.00
N ARG A 309 -7.56 0.42 -4.08
CA ARG A 309 -7.21 0.36 -2.65
C ARG A 309 -8.20 -0.55 -1.96
N THR A 310 -7.76 -1.71 -1.51
CA THR A 310 -8.66 -2.71 -0.92
C THR A 310 -8.63 -2.63 0.59
N PHE A 311 -9.79 -2.42 1.20
CA PHE A 311 -9.94 -2.25 2.64
C PHE A 311 -10.83 -3.34 3.24
N ALA A 312 -10.48 -3.77 4.45
CA ALA A 312 -11.41 -4.47 5.33
C ALA A 312 -12.44 -3.48 5.90
N PRO A 313 -13.59 -3.96 6.43
CA PRO A 313 -14.66 -3.10 6.98
C PRO A 313 -14.16 -2.12 8.05
N ASP A 314 -13.21 -2.53 8.89
CA ASP A 314 -12.61 -1.71 9.96
C ASP A 314 -11.36 -0.93 9.51
N ARG A 315 -11.00 -1.02 8.22
CA ARG A 315 -9.84 -0.39 7.59
C ARG A 315 -8.47 -0.81 8.16
N ASN A 316 -8.38 -1.83 9.01
CA ASN A 316 -7.13 -2.47 9.36
C ASN A 316 -6.76 -3.55 8.31
N PHE A 317 -5.48 -3.91 8.24
CA PHE A 317 -5.04 -5.02 7.40
C PHE A 317 -5.64 -6.35 7.88
N VAL A 318 -5.68 -7.32 6.98
CA VAL A 318 -6.00 -8.70 7.32
C VAL A 318 -4.72 -9.51 7.19
N VAL A 319 -4.13 -9.85 8.33
CA VAL A 319 -2.85 -10.59 8.43
C VAL A 319 -2.99 -11.68 9.45
N GLY A 320 -2.96 -12.94 9.01
CA GLY A 320 -3.07 -14.08 9.91
C GLY A 320 -3.57 -15.33 9.23
N ALA A 321 -3.41 -16.47 9.92
CA ALA A 321 -4.01 -17.74 9.50
C ALA A 321 -5.53 -17.67 9.64
N ASP A 322 -6.24 -18.32 8.72
CA ASP A 322 -7.68 -18.55 8.84
C ASP A 322 -7.93 -19.63 9.90
N ALA A 323 -8.74 -19.33 10.93
CA ALA A 323 -8.98 -20.29 12.02
C ALA A 323 -9.84 -21.49 11.59
N GLY A 324 -10.70 -21.31 10.59
CA GLY A 324 -11.58 -22.36 10.07
C GLY A 324 -10.91 -23.26 9.03
N VAL A 325 -9.85 -22.78 8.36
CA VAL A 325 -9.25 -23.48 7.22
C VAL A 325 -7.72 -23.56 7.38
N PRO A 326 -7.21 -24.65 7.94
CA PRO A 326 -5.77 -24.81 8.19
C PRO A 326 -4.91 -24.64 6.94
N GLY A 327 -3.79 -23.94 7.07
CA GLY A 327 -2.85 -23.69 5.99
C GLY A 327 -3.25 -22.58 5.03
N PHE A 328 -4.40 -21.92 5.22
CA PHE A 328 -4.74 -20.69 4.50
C PHE A 328 -4.35 -19.48 5.34
N PHE A 329 -3.60 -18.56 4.76
CA PHE A 329 -3.07 -17.36 5.42
C PHE A 329 -3.45 -16.10 4.64
N TRP A 330 -4.04 -15.14 5.31
CA TRP A 330 -4.43 -13.86 4.75
C TRP A 330 -3.29 -12.84 4.85
N LEU A 331 -3.02 -12.14 3.74
CA LEU A 331 -2.15 -10.96 3.69
C LEU A 331 -2.77 -9.92 2.75
N ALA A 332 -3.87 -9.33 3.17
CA ALA A 332 -4.74 -8.51 2.34
C ALA A 332 -5.22 -7.24 3.08
N GLY A 333 -6.04 -6.44 2.42
CA GLY A 333 -6.65 -5.27 3.03
C GLY A 333 -5.70 -4.09 3.28
N GLN A 334 -4.55 -3.99 2.59
CA GLN A 334 -3.56 -2.95 2.83
C GLN A 334 -4.00 -1.54 2.39
N GLY A 335 -5.14 -1.40 1.74
CA GLY A 335 -5.71 -0.10 1.36
C GLY A 335 -4.73 0.80 0.62
N GLY A 336 -4.49 1.99 1.15
CA GLY A 336 -3.51 2.94 0.62
C GLY A 336 -2.14 2.89 1.29
N TYR A 337 -1.88 1.91 2.18
CA TYR A 337 -0.71 1.91 3.08
C TYR A 337 0.30 0.81 2.75
N GLY A 338 -0.01 -0.10 1.83
CA GLY A 338 0.76 -1.32 1.58
C GLY A 338 2.23 -1.08 1.25
N ILE A 339 2.58 -0.02 0.51
CA ILE A 339 3.96 0.27 0.14
C ILE A 339 4.77 0.69 1.37
N GLN A 340 4.29 1.68 2.13
CA GLN A 340 5.03 2.22 3.28
C GLN A 340 5.18 1.23 4.45
N THR A 341 4.29 0.24 4.53
CA THR A 341 4.28 -0.77 5.59
C THR A 341 4.89 -2.10 5.15
N ALA A 342 5.22 -2.27 3.86
CA ALA A 342 5.64 -3.56 3.30
C ALA A 342 6.75 -4.26 4.12
N PRO A 343 7.83 -3.59 4.56
CA PRO A 343 8.89 -4.27 5.33
C PRO A 343 8.39 -4.86 6.65
N ALA A 344 7.65 -4.08 7.44
CA ALA A 344 7.15 -4.55 8.72
C ALA A 344 6.04 -5.60 8.57
N THR A 345 5.13 -5.39 7.61
CA THR A 345 4.03 -6.32 7.33
C THR A 345 4.54 -7.66 6.82
N ALA A 346 5.58 -7.67 5.98
CA ALA A 346 6.19 -8.90 5.48
C ALA A 346 6.89 -9.68 6.61
N ARG A 347 7.66 -9.00 7.46
CA ARG A 347 8.29 -9.62 8.65
C ARG A 347 7.25 -10.22 9.60
N LEU A 348 6.16 -9.48 9.85
CA LEU A 348 5.05 -9.95 10.67
C LEU A 348 4.40 -11.19 10.04
N GLY A 349 4.00 -11.10 8.76
CA GLY A 349 3.35 -12.19 8.05
C GLY A 349 4.23 -13.45 8.00
N ALA A 350 5.51 -13.30 7.69
CA ALA A 350 6.45 -14.42 7.68
C ALA A 350 6.60 -15.06 9.07
N ALA A 351 6.72 -14.27 10.13
CA ALA A 351 6.77 -14.79 11.49
C ALA A 351 5.52 -15.61 11.85
N LEU A 352 4.33 -15.10 11.52
CA LEU A 352 3.07 -15.81 11.78
C LEU A 352 2.93 -17.10 10.94
N VAL A 353 3.30 -17.08 9.66
CA VAL A 353 3.31 -18.27 8.78
C VAL A 353 4.23 -19.36 9.33
N LEU A 354 5.39 -18.97 9.85
CA LEU A 354 6.41 -19.88 10.38
C LEU A 354 6.15 -20.27 11.86
N GLY A 355 5.06 -19.82 12.48
CA GLY A 355 4.77 -20.05 13.89
C GLY A 355 5.78 -19.41 14.84
N GLN A 356 6.47 -18.35 14.41
CA GLN A 356 7.42 -17.60 15.20
C GLN A 356 6.76 -16.50 16.01
N PRO A 357 7.39 -16.00 17.08
CA PRO A 357 6.88 -14.86 17.82
C PRO A 357 6.77 -13.60 16.94
N VAL A 358 5.76 -12.78 17.25
CA VAL A 358 5.63 -11.44 16.64
C VAL A 358 6.91 -10.64 16.87
N PRO A 359 7.44 -9.93 15.85
CA PRO A 359 8.66 -9.12 16.02
C PRO A 359 8.53 -8.12 17.18
N ALA A 360 9.44 -8.19 18.13
CA ALA A 360 9.37 -7.44 19.39
C ALA A 360 9.36 -5.92 19.19
N ASP A 361 10.02 -5.43 18.14
CA ASP A 361 10.04 -4.01 17.79
C ASP A 361 8.66 -3.50 17.33
N LEU A 362 7.84 -4.35 16.72
CA LEU A 362 6.47 -4.02 16.34
C LEU A 362 5.53 -4.01 17.56
N VAL A 363 5.70 -4.96 18.47
CA VAL A 363 4.96 -4.98 19.75
C VAL A 363 5.28 -3.72 20.57
N ALA A 364 6.56 -3.34 20.64
CA ALA A 364 6.99 -2.11 21.35
C ALA A 364 6.41 -0.83 20.74
N ARG A 365 5.98 -0.84 19.47
CA ARG A 365 5.29 0.27 18.79
C ARG A 365 3.77 0.25 18.96
N GLY A 366 3.26 -0.69 19.75
CA GLY A 366 1.81 -0.82 20.02
C GLY A 366 1.06 -1.66 18.98
N LEU A 367 1.77 -2.51 18.19
CA LEU A 367 1.10 -3.44 17.30
C LEU A 367 0.35 -4.50 18.11
N ASP A 368 -0.95 -4.60 17.86
CA ASP A 368 -1.84 -5.65 18.36
C ASP A 368 -2.28 -6.53 17.20
N VAL A 369 -1.73 -7.74 17.11
CA VAL A 369 -2.02 -8.68 16.02
C VAL A 369 -3.46 -9.17 16.02
N THR A 370 -4.16 -9.13 17.14
CA THR A 370 -5.58 -9.52 17.21
C THR A 370 -6.46 -8.56 16.41
N ARG A 371 -6.04 -7.31 16.29
CA ARG A 371 -6.69 -6.28 15.47
C ARG A 371 -6.38 -6.42 13.97
N LEU A 372 -5.51 -7.35 13.58
CA LEU A 372 -5.19 -7.68 12.19
C LEU A 372 -5.68 -9.08 11.82
N ALA A 373 -5.97 -9.96 12.80
CA ALA A 373 -6.40 -11.33 12.57
C ALA A 373 -7.72 -11.38 11.77
N PRO A 374 -7.88 -12.33 10.81
CA PRO A 374 -9.09 -12.43 9.99
C PRO A 374 -10.35 -12.69 10.82
N ASP A 375 -10.25 -13.42 11.93
CA ASP A 375 -11.38 -13.84 12.77
C ASP A 375 -12.19 -12.66 13.32
N ARG A 376 -11.58 -11.50 13.54
CA ARG A 376 -12.27 -10.29 13.98
C ARG A 376 -13.37 -9.82 13.01
N LEU A 377 -13.32 -10.28 11.75
CA LEU A 377 -14.26 -9.93 10.68
C LEU A 377 -15.28 -11.01 10.37
N LEU A 378 -15.16 -12.18 11.03
CA LEU A 378 -15.98 -13.36 10.76
C LEU A 378 -17.11 -13.58 11.79
N SER A 379 -17.21 -12.70 12.78
CA SER A 379 -18.25 -12.72 13.82
C SER A 379 -19.63 -12.31 13.31
#